data_358c514ba216a9530daf98ebad2a1c7c
#
_entry.id   358c514ba216a9530daf98ebad2a1c7c
#
_cell.length_a   1.000
_cell.length_b   1.000
_cell.length_c   1.000
_cell.angle_alpha   90.00
_cell.angle_beta   90.00
_cell.angle_gamma   90.00
#
_symmetry.space_group_name_H-M   'P 1'
#
loop_
_entity.id
_entity.type
_entity.pdbx_description
1 polymer ?
#
loop_
_entity_poly.entity_id
_entity_poly.type
_entity_poly.pdbx_seq_one_letter_code
_entity_poly.pdbx_strand_id
1 'polypeptide(L)'
;LVIRVPFIFIGSIIMIALINIQLAINILVASIILFLVILLIAKSASNLYQKANLQLDKLTLRIKENLTNIKLIRSFVTQNTEKTKFDKVNNLTYIYSKLATILSFLLNPVSIFILNFTTLIVLNISNVEFGFGNLSKGEIIAIINYISEMLLAVVVLSNLVAIYTKAFASSKRIIELFTLKENKQT
;
A
#
# COMPACT_ATOMS: atom_id res chain seq x y z
N LEU A 1 -1.77 0.68 -17.22
CA LEU A 1 -1.93 1.42 -15.95
C LEU A 1 -0.58 1.92 -15.41
N VAL A 2 0.46 1.09 -15.37
CA VAL A 2 1.80 1.44 -14.83
C VAL A 2 2.43 2.62 -15.56
N ILE A 3 2.36 2.64 -16.88
CA ILE A 3 2.93 3.71 -17.71
C ILE A 3 2.09 4.98 -17.63
N ARG A 4 0.78 4.87 -17.51
CA ARG A 4 -0.14 6.01 -17.46
C ARG A 4 0.08 6.91 -16.24
N VAL A 5 0.34 6.30 -15.06
CA VAL A 5 0.47 7.04 -13.81
C VAL A 5 1.61 8.07 -13.82
N PRO A 6 2.88 7.72 -14.17
CA PRO A 6 3.95 8.71 -14.23
C PRO A 6 3.70 9.80 -15.27
N PHE A 7 3.06 9.47 -16.42
CA PHE A 7 2.73 10.47 -17.41
C PHE A 7 1.70 11.49 -16.92
N ILE A 8 0.63 11.04 -16.27
CA ILE A 8 -0.36 11.94 -15.68
C ILE A 8 0.29 12.81 -14.61
N PHE A 9 1.12 12.23 -13.74
CA PHE A 9 1.78 12.95 -12.67
C PHE A 9 2.71 14.06 -13.20
N ILE A 10 3.60 13.72 -14.11
CA ILE A 10 4.55 14.68 -14.73
C ILE A 10 3.79 15.70 -15.57
N GLY A 11 2.81 15.26 -16.37
CA GLY A 11 2.01 16.14 -17.21
C GLY A 11 1.23 17.17 -16.39
N SER A 12 0.60 16.75 -15.29
CA SER A 12 -0.13 17.67 -14.40
C SER A 12 0.81 18.71 -13.78
N ILE A 13 2.00 18.31 -13.32
CA ILE A 13 2.99 19.26 -12.77
C ILE A 13 3.44 20.28 -13.82
N ILE A 14 3.74 19.83 -15.04
CA ILE A 14 4.15 20.73 -16.13
C ILE A 14 3.04 21.72 -16.45
N MET A 15 1.80 21.26 -16.59
CA MET A 15 0.65 22.13 -16.89
C MET A 15 0.40 23.17 -15.79
N ILE A 16 0.54 22.78 -14.53
CA ILE A 16 0.41 23.72 -13.40
C ILE A 16 1.58 24.71 -13.39
N ALA A 17 2.81 24.28 -13.72
CA ALA A 17 3.99 25.15 -13.76
C ALA A 17 3.89 26.21 -14.88
N LEU A 18 3.24 25.88 -16.00
CA LEU A 18 2.95 26.84 -17.07
C LEU A 18 1.94 27.91 -16.66
N ILE A 19 1.05 27.64 -15.73
CA ILE A 19 0.08 28.59 -15.19
C ILE A 19 0.73 29.44 -14.09
N ASN A 20 1.30 28.80 -13.08
CA ASN A 20 1.96 29.47 -11.98
C ASN A 20 3.01 28.57 -11.33
N ILE A 21 4.26 28.99 -11.40
CA ILE A 21 5.42 28.24 -10.90
C ILE A 21 5.39 28.05 -9.38
N GLN A 22 4.87 29.02 -8.64
CA GLN A 22 4.80 28.97 -7.19
C GLN A 22 3.79 27.90 -6.72
N LEU A 23 2.64 27.80 -7.40
CA LEU A 23 1.66 26.76 -7.13
C LEU A 23 2.21 25.38 -7.51
N ALA A 24 2.93 25.27 -8.62
CA ALA A 24 3.57 24.00 -9.03
C ALA A 24 4.57 23.51 -7.99
N ILE A 25 5.40 24.39 -7.42
CA ILE A 25 6.36 24.02 -6.36
C ILE A 25 5.63 23.51 -5.09
N ASN A 26 4.57 24.19 -4.65
CA ASN A 26 3.78 23.76 -3.50
C ASN A 26 3.16 22.38 -3.70
N ILE A 27 2.60 22.11 -4.87
CA ILE A 27 2.00 20.82 -5.22
C ILE A 27 3.08 19.74 -5.35
N LEU A 28 4.24 20.06 -5.90
CA LEU A 28 5.37 19.15 -5.99
C LEU A 28 5.86 18.73 -4.59
N VAL A 29 6.03 19.67 -3.66
CA VAL A 29 6.40 19.37 -2.28
C VAL A 29 5.35 18.49 -1.61
N ALA A 30 4.07 18.82 -1.75
CA ALA A 30 2.98 18.02 -1.20
C ALA A 30 2.96 16.58 -1.78
N SER A 31 3.25 16.44 -3.07
CA SER A 31 3.31 15.13 -3.74
C SER A 31 4.49 14.27 -3.25
N ILE A 32 5.64 14.89 -2.98
CA ILE A 32 6.79 14.19 -2.39
C ILE A 32 6.46 13.72 -0.97
N ILE A 33 5.84 14.57 -0.16
CA ILE A 33 5.41 14.21 1.21
C ILE A 33 4.44 13.02 1.13
N LEU A 34 3.44 13.09 0.27
CA LEU A 34 2.48 12.03 0.06
C LEU A 34 3.15 10.71 -0.35
N PHE A 35 4.08 10.79 -1.30
CA PHE A 35 4.81 9.60 -1.77
C PHE A 35 5.62 8.95 -0.63
N LEU A 36 6.32 9.73 0.17
CA LEU A 36 7.07 9.24 1.34
C LEU A 36 6.13 8.58 2.37
N VAL A 37 5.00 9.19 2.67
CA VAL A 37 4.00 8.62 3.60
C VAL A 37 3.48 7.29 3.08
N ILE A 38 3.15 7.20 1.78
CA ILE A 38 2.71 5.95 1.16
C ILE A 38 3.79 4.87 1.28
N LEU A 39 5.06 5.19 0.97
CA LEU A 39 6.16 4.22 1.07
C LEU A 39 6.35 3.71 2.50
N LEU A 40 6.26 4.57 3.51
CA LEU A 40 6.38 4.19 4.92
C LEU A 40 5.25 3.25 5.36
N ILE A 41 4.02 3.58 5.02
CA ILE A 41 2.85 2.76 5.34
C ILE A 41 2.92 1.41 4.60
N ALA A 42 3.22 1.43 3.31
CA ALA A 42 3.32 0.23 2.49
C ALA A 42 4.41 -0.73 2.98
N LYS A 43 5.60 -0.21 3.33
CA LYS A 43 6.69 -1.00 3.91
C LYS A 43 6.28 -1.64 5.23
N SER A 44 5.66 -0.87 6.12
CA SER A 44 5.20 -1.37 7.42
C SER A 44 4.11 -2.43 7.28
N ALA A 45 3.13 -2.20 6.41
CA ALA A 45 2.08 -3.17 6.11
C ALA A 45 2.66 -4.46 5.50
N SER A 46 3.60 -4.36 4.56
CA SER A 46 4.26 -5.52 3.95
C SER A 46 4.97 -6.39 4.98
N ASN A 47 5.71 -5.78 5.91
CA ASN A 47 6.40 -6.49 6.99
C ASN A 47 5.41 -7.25 7.91
N LEU A 48 4.26 -6.63 8.20
CA LEU A 48 3.22 -7.27 9.01
C LEU A 48 2.53 -8.42 8.25
N TYR A 49 2.28 -8.27 6.95
CA TYR A 49 1.76 -9.35 6.12
C TYR A 49 2.71 -10.54 6.05
N GLN A 50 4.03 -10.31 5.95
CA GLN A 50 5.01 -11.39 6.00
C GLN A 50 4.94 -12.15 7.33
N LYS A 51 4.87 -11.43 8.47
CA LYS A 51 4.70 -12.05 9.78
C LYS A 51 3.37 -12.81 9.89
N ALA A 52 2.28 -12.26 9.37
CA ALA A 52 0.98 -12.93 9.34
C ALA A 52 1.04 -14.23 8.53
N ASN A 53 1.66 -14.22 7.36
CA ASN A 53 1.81 -15.41 6.53
C ASN A 53 2.64 -16.49 7.20
N LEU A 54 3.75 -16.14 7.86
CA LEU A 54 4.56 -17.08 8.64
C LEU A 54 3.76 -17.74 9.78
N GLN A 55 2.89 -16.99 10.46
CA GLN A 55 2.02 -17.56 11.48
C GLN A 55 0.91 -18.41 10.88
N LEU A 56 0.37 -18.03 9.72
CA LEU A 56 -0.63 -18.81 8.99
C LEU A 56 -0.07 -20.17 8.56
N ASP A 57 1.19 -20.22 8.09
CA ASP A 57 1.87 -21.46 7.75
C ASP A 57 1.99 -22.39 8.98
N LYS A 58 2.38 -21.82 10.13
CA LYS A 58 2.41 -22.57 11.41
C LYS A 58 1.04 -23.06 11.83
N LEU A 59 -0.01 -22.25 11.64
CA LEU A 59 -1.38 -22.60 11.95
C LEU A 59 -1.84 -23.77 11.08
N THR A 60 -1.56 -23.69 9.78
CA THR A 60 -1.89 -24.75 8.80
C THR A 60 -1.18 -26.06 9.16
N LEU A 61 0.09 -26.00 9.54
CA LEU A 61 0.85 -27.17 9.99
C LEU A 61 0.21 -27.79 11.24
N ARG A 62 -0.16 -26.98 12.24
CA ARG A 62 -0.86 -27.45 13.45
C ARG A 62 -2.18 -28.13 13.15
N ILE A 63 -2.97 -27.55 12.24
CA ILE A 63 -4.25 -28.18 11.82
C ILE A 63 -3.97 -29.56 11.20
N LYS A 64 -2.98 -29.64 10.31
CA LYS A 64 -2.61 -30.89 9.66
C LYS A 64 -2.14 -31.95 10.68
N GLU A 65 -1.27 -31.56 11.63
CA GLU A 65 -0.79 -32.45 12.70
C GLU A 65 -1.94 -32.94 13.58
N ASN A 66 -2.84 -32.05 14.00
CA ASN A 66 -3.99 -32.40 14.83
C ASN A 66 -4.98 -33.33 14.11
N LEU A 67 -5.23 -33.12 12.83
CA LEU A 67 -6.09 -34.00 12.02
C LEU A 67 -5.46 -35.38 11.82
N THR A 68 -4.16 -35.43 11.54
CA THR A 68 -3.44 -36.70 11.34
C THR A 68 -3.40 -37.51 12.64
N ASN A 69 -3.19 -36.85 13.79
CA ASN A 69 -3.00 -37.49 15.08
C ASN A 69 -4.26 -37.51 15.97
N ILE A 70 -5.44 -37.31 15.38
CA ILE A 70 -6.70 -37.14 16.16
C ILE A 70 -6.99 -38.32 17.08
N LYS A 71 -6.66 -39.55 16.65
CA LYS A 71 -6.83 -40.77 17.48
C LYS A 71 -5.90 -40.75 18.70
N LEU A 72 -4.64 -40.35 18.52
CA LEU A 72 -3.66 -40.26 19.60
C LEU A 72 -4.06 -39.16 20.61
N ILE A 73 -4.45 -37.98 20.12
CA ILE A 73 -4.90 -36.86 20.96
C ILE A 73 -6.08 -37.27 21.84
N ARG A 74 -7.01 -38.08 21.30
CA ARG A 74 -8.15 -38.59 22.08
C ARG A 74 -7.74 -39.66 23.07
N SER A 75 -6.85 -40.59 22.69
CA SER A 75 -6.41 -41.68 23.57
C SER A 75 -5.62 -41.18 24.78
N PHE A 76 -4.80 -40.13 24.60
CA PHE A 76 -4.02 -39.52 25.68
C PHE A 76 -4.72 -38.38 26.40
N VAL A 77 -5.98 -38.07 26.06
CA VAL A 77 -6.80 -37.01 26.65
C VAL A 77 -6.09 -35.63 26.62
N THR A 78 -5.32 -35.36 25.56
CA THR A 78 -4.51 -34.14 25.41
C THR A 78 -5.21 -33.01 24.63
N GLN A 79 -6.54 -33.10 24.42
CA GLN A 79 -7.31 -32.15 23.61
C GLN A 79 -7.15 -30.69 24.09
N ASN A 80 -7.19 -30.48 25.43
CA ASN A 80 -7.07 -29.15 26.00
C ASN A 80 -5.70 -28.54 25.77
N THR A 81 -4.63 -29.35 25.84
CA THR A 81 -3.26 -28.91 25.59
C THR A 81 -3.09 -28.52 24.12
N GLU A 82 -3.60 -29.33 23.18
CA GLU A 82 -3.52 -29.01 21.76
C GLU A 82 -4.40 -27.81 21.37
N LYS A 83 -5.58 -27.66 22.00
CA LYS A 83 -6.41 -26.47 21.86
C LYS A 83 -5.66 -25.20 22.29
N THR A 84 -5.01 -25.21 23.44
CA THR A 84 -4.25 -24.06 23.95
C THR A 84 -3.09 -23.69 22.99
N LYS A 85 -2.39 -24.69 22.46
CA LYS A 85 -1.33 -24.46 21.45
C LYS A 85 -1.89 -23.87 20.14
N PHE A 86 -3.03 -24.39 19.69
CA PHE A 86 -3.73 -23.87 18.50
C PHE A 86 -4.18 -22.44 18.72
N ASP A 87 -4.85 -22.14 19.83
CA ASP A 87 -5.37 -20.82 20.16
C ASP A 87 -4.24 -19.77 20.22
N LYS A 88 -3.08 -20.14 20.75
CA LYS A 88 -1.89 -19.26 20.79
C LYS A 88 -1.42 -18.88 19.37
N VAL A 89 -1.28 -19.83 18.46
CA VAL A 89 -0.86 -19.56 17.09
C VAL A 89 -1.94 -18.81 16.32
N ASN A 90 -3.20 -19.18 16.49
CA ASN A 90 -4.34 -18.52 15.88
C ASN A 90 -4.44 -17.05 16.30
N ASN A 91 -4.26 -16.75 17.58
CA ASN A 91 -4.29 -15.38 18.10
C ASN A 91 -3.14 -14.52 17.52
N LEU A 92 -1.93 -15.08 17.41
CA LEU A 92 -0.81 -14.38 16.76
C LEU A 92 -1.10 -14.11 15.28
N THR A 93 -1.66 -15.08 14.56
CA THR A 93 -2.08 -14.92 13.16
C THR A 93 -3.11 -13.81 13.03
N TYR A 94 -4.12 -13.81 13.90
CA TYR A 94 -5.16 -12.78 13.95
C TYR A 94 -4.57 -11.38 14.20
N ILE A 95 -3.70 -11.22 15.19
CA ILE A 95 -3.11 -9.92 15.54
C ILE A 95 -2.29 -9.36 14.37
N TYR A 96 -1.38 -10.14 13.78
CA TYR A 96 -0.57 -9.67 12.67
C TYR A 96 -1.42 -9.37 11.42
N SER A 97 -2.40 -10.21 11.10
CA SER A 97 -3.31 -9.99 9.97
C SER A 97 -4.15 -8.73 10.18
N LYS A 98 -4.70 -8.54 11.39
CA LYS A 98 -5.48 -7.35 11.74
C LYS A 98 -4.65 -6.06 11.60
N LEU A 99 -3.44 -6.03 12.16
CA LEU A 99 -2.56 -4.85 12.08
C LEU A 99 -2.14 -4.56 10.64
N ALA A 100 -1.79 -5.59 9.86
CA ALA A 100 -1.46 -5.44 8.45
C ALA A 100 -2.62 -4.86 7.64
N THR A 101 -3.82 -5.37 7.91
CA THR A 101 -5.05 -4.91 7.24
C THR A 101 -5.38 -3.46 7.61
N ILE A 102 -5.33 -3.08 8.89
CA ILE A 102 -5.57 -1.70 9.34
C ILE A 102 -4.59 -0.74 8.66
N LEU A 103 -3.29 -1.06 8.65
CA LEU A 103 -2.30 -0.21 7.97
C LEU A 103 -2.56 -0.08 6.47
N SER A 104 -2.95 -1.17 5.82
CA SER A 104 -3.28 -1.13 4.39
C SER A 104 -4.51 -0.26 4.11
N PHE A 105 -5.52 -0.32 4.98
CA PHE A 105 -6.72 0.52 4.83
C PHE A 105 -6.45 2.00 5.12
N LEU A 106 -5.47 2.32 5.96
CA LEU A 106 -5.08 3.71 6.23
C LEU A 106 -4.46 4.42 5.02
N LEU A 107 -3.92 3.69 4.05
CA LEU A 107 -3.35 4.29 2.83
C LEU A 107 -4.33 5.21 2.12
N ASN A 108 -5.57 4.77 1.94
CA ASN A 108 -6.57 5.52 1.18
C ASN A 108 -7.03 6.80 1.90
N PRO A 109 -7.51 6.77 3.16
CA PRO A 109 -7.93 7.99 3.86
C PRO A 109 -6.77 8.97 4.10
N VAL A 110 -5.55 8.49 4.36
CA VAL A 110 -4.38 9.37 4.52
C VAL A 110 -4.04 10.07 3.21
N SER A 111 -4.08 9.34 2.09
CA SER A 111 -3.84 9.94 0.77
C SER A 111 -4.90 11.00 0.44
N ILE A 112 -6.17 10.71 0.66
CA ILE A 112 -7.28 11.64 0.44
C ILE A 112 -7.14 12.87 1.34
N PHE A 113 -6.77 12.69 2.61
CA PHE A 113 -6.57 13.79 3.54
C PHE A 113 -5.46 14.73 3.07
N ILE A 114 -4.29 14.21 2.73
CA ILE A 114 -3.14 15.03 2.26
C ILE A 114 -3.51 15.79 0.99
N LEU A 115 -4.21 15.15 0.06
CA LEU A 115 -4.56 15.78 -1.21
C LEU A 115 -5.65 16.85 -1.05
N ASN A 116 -6.67 16.62 -0.24
CA ASN A 116 -7.65 17.65 0.06
C ASN A 116 -7.04 18.83 0.82
N PHE A 117 -6.13 18.55 1.75
CA PHE A 117 -5.39 19.61 2.45
C PHE A 117 -4.52 20.43 1.50
N THR A 118 -3.83 19.77 0.56
CA THR A 118 -3.08 20.45 -0.52
C THR A 118 -3.99 21.30 -1.38
N THR A 119 -5.17 20.79 -1.75
CA THR A 119 -6.16 21.53 -2.54
C THR A 119 -6.62 22.81 -1.79
N LEU A 120 -6.85 22.73 -0.48
CA LEU A 120 -7.22 23.89 0.33
C LEU A 120 -6.11 24.95 0.36
N ILE A 121 -4.85 24.54 0.51
CA ILE A 121 -3.69 25.45 0.47
C ILE A 121 -3.63 26.12 -0.90
N VAL A 122 -3.71 25.37 -1.96
CA VAL A 122 -3.66 25.87 -3.33
C VAL A 122 -4.80 26.84 -3.62
N LEU A 123 -6.03 26.52 -3.19
CA LEU A 123 -7.16 27.44 -3.32
C LEU A 123 -6.96 28.75 -2.57
N ASN A 124 -6.39 28.69 -1.38
CA ASN A 124 -6.11 29.91 -0.60
C ASN A 124 -5.09 30.80 -1.32
N ILE A 125 -4.00 30.23 -1.80
CA ILE A 125 -2.97 30.96 -2.57
C ILE A 125 -3.57 31.50 -3.88
N SER A 126 -4.32 30.66 -4.60
CA SER A 126 -4.96 31.04 -5.87
C SER A 126 -5.96 32.17 -5.71
N ASN A 127 -6.67 32.24 -4.58
CA ASN A 127 -7.60 33.33 -4.30
C ASN A 127 -6.87 34.66 -4.10
N VAL A 128 -5.71 34.66 -3.44
CA VAL A 128 -4.86 35.85 -3.30
C VAL A 128 -4.32 36.29 -4.67
N GLU A 129 -3.78 35.38 -5.47
CA GLU A 129 -3.28 35.66 -6.82
C GLU A 129 -4.38 36.13 -7.76
N PHE A 130 -5.61 35.61 -7.63
CA PHE A 130 -6.78 36.10 -8.36
C PHE A 130 -7.12 37.54 -7.97
N GLY A 131 -7.04 37.88 -6.68
CA GLY A 131 -7.26 39.24 -6.19
C GLY A 131 -6.24 40.27 -6.75
N PHE A 132 -5.03 39.83 -7.06
CA PHE A 132 -4.01 40.65 -7.74
C PHE A 132 -4.12 40.64 -9.28
N GLY A 133 -5.07 39.86 -9.86
CA GLY A 133 -5.25 39.76 -11.30
C GLY A 133 -4.24 38.84 -12.01
N ASN A 134 -3.42 38.10 -11.26
CA ASN A 134 -2.40 37.20 -11.80
C ASN A 134 -2.94 35.85 -12.27
N LEU A 135 -4.16 35.48 -11.85
CA LEU A 135 -4.83 34.22 -12.23
C LEU A 135 -6.26 34.49 -12.70
N SER A 136 -6.69 33.81 -13.73
CA SER A 136 -8.06 33.80 -14.19
C SER A 136 -8.90 32.71 -13.49
N LYS A 137 -10.22 32.84 -13.49
CA LYS A 137 -11.13 31.80 -12.95
C LYS A 137 -10.93 30.44 -13.66
N GLY A 138 -10.66 30.44 -14.96
CA GLY A 138 -10.43 29.24 -15.75
C GLY A 138 -9.15 28.51 -15.33
N GLU A 139 -8.08 29.24 -15.02
CA GLU A 139 -6.82 28.67 -14.56
C GLU A 139 -6.96 28.02 -13.17
N ILE A 140 -7.72 28.64 -12.27
CA ILE A 140 -8.00 28.04 -10.95
C ILE A 140 -8.75 26.71 -11.11
N ILE A 141 -9.76 26.66 -11.97
CA ILE A 141 -10.50 25.42 -12.26
C ILE A 141 -9.58 24.37 -12.89
N ALA A 142 -8.71 24.75 -13.80
CA ALA A 142 -7.73 23.85 -14.42
C ALA A 142 -6.78 23.25 -13.36
N ILE A 143 -6.27 24.05 -12.44
CA ILE A 143 -5.38 23.59 -11.36
C ILE A 143 -6.10 22.57 -10.47
N ILE A 144 -7.35 22.81 -10.09
CA ILE A 144 -8.17 21.86 -9.29
C ILE A 144 -8.34 20.51 -10.02
N ASN A 145 -8.58 20.56 -11.34
CA ASN A 145 -8.70 19.34 -12.15
C ASN A 145 -7.37 18.59 -12.22
N TYR A 146 -6.23 19.26 -12.39
CA TYR A 146 -4.93 18.62 -12.40
C TYR A 146 -4.57 18.00 -11.05
N ILE A 147 -4.90 18.65 -9.92
CA ILE A 147 -4.74 18.07 -8.59
C ILE A 147 -5.61 16.81 -8.43
N SER A 148 -6.84 16.83 -8.94
CA SER A 148 -7.75 15.69 -8.89
C SER A 148 -7.22 14.50 -9.72
N GLU A 149 -6.67 14.76 -10.91
CA GLU A 149 -6.01 13.75 -11.74
C GLU A 149 -4.76 13.16 -11.05
N MET A 150 -3.98 14.00 -10.35
CA MET A 150 -2.87 13.54 -9.53
C MET A 150 -3.34 12.64 -8.37
N LEU A 151 -4.47 12.95 -7.72
CA LEU A 151 -5.10 12.11 -6.70
C LEU A 151 -5.36 10.70 -7.23
N LEU A 152 -6.04 10.61 -8.37
CA LEU A 152 -6.34 9.33 -9.00
C LEU A 152 -5.05 8.56 -9.35
N ALA A 153 -4.03 9.24 -9.85
CA ALA A 153 -2.74 8.64 -10.16
C ALA A 153 -2.07 8.04 -8.92
N VAL A 154 -2.09 8.74 -7.78
CA VAL A 154 -1.52 8.25 -6.52
C VAL A 154 -2.27 7.04 -5.96
N VAL A 155 -3.60 7.05 -6.01
CA VAL A 155 -4.43 5.90 -5.60
C VAL A 155 -4.10 4.67 -6.45
N VAL A 156 -3.99 4.85 -7.76
CA VAL A 156 -3.62 3.76 -8.68
C VAL A 156 -2.20 3.26 -8.39
N LEU A 157 -1.25 4.17 -8.12
CA LEU A 157 0.13 3.81 -7.78
C LEU A 157 0.18 2.98 -6.49
N SER A 158 -0.59 3.35 -5.47
CA SER A 158 -0.69 2.60 -4.21
C SER A 158 -1.17 1.17 -4.43
N ASN A 159 -2.18 0.98 -5.26
CA ASN A 159 -2.67 -0.34 -5.62
C ASN A 159 -1.64 -1.16 -6.42
N LEU A 160 -0.91 -0.50 -7.32
CA LEU A 160 0.15 -1.14 -8.10
C LEU A 160 1.29 -1.64 -7.23
N VAL A 161 1.73 -0.86 -6.22
CA VAL A 161 2.78 -1.29 -5.27
C VAL A 161 2.39 -2.60 -4.57
N ALA A 162 1.13 -2.73 -4.13
CA ALA A 162 0.63 -3.94 -3.49
C ALA A 162 0.65 -5.16 -4.45
N ILE A 163 0.27 -4.97 -5.72
CA ILE A 163 0.28 -6.01 -6.74
C ILE A 163 1.73 -6.42 -7.09
N TYR A 164 2.63 -5.45 -7.28
CA TYR A 164 4.03 -5.70 -7.57
C TYR A 164 4.73 -6.47 -6.47
N THR A 165 4.48 -6.15 -5.21
CA THR A 165 5.07 -6.85 -4.07
C THR A 165 4.68 -8.34 -4.08
N LYS A 166 3.42 -8.66 -4.39
CA LYS A 166 2.95 -10.05 -4.53
C LYS A 166 3.57 -10.75 -5.73
N ALA A 167 3.61 -10.08 -6.88
CA ALA A 167 4.18 -10.63 -8.11
C ALA A 167 5.68 -10.92 -7.96
N PHE A 168 6.45 -10.03 -7.32
CA PHE A 168 7.88 -10.20 -7.09
C PHE A 168 8.16 -11.38 -6.15
N ALA A 169 7.36 -11.54 -5.08
CA ALA A 169 7.47 -12.69 -4.19
C ALA A 169 7.19 -14.03 -4.90
N SER A 170 6.18 -14.06 -5.78
CA SER A 170 5.85 -15.24 -6.57
C SER A 170 6.93 -15.56 -7.61
N SER A 171 7.46 -14.54 -8.30
CA SER A 171 8.55 -14.68 -9.26
C SER A 171 9.81 -15.27 -8.61
N LYS A 172 10.18 -14.81 -7.42
CA LYS A 172 11.33 -15.35 -6.68
C LYS A 172 11.18 -16.84 -6.37
N ARG A 173 10.00 -17.29 -5.95
CA ARG A 173 9.71 -18.71 -5.70
C ARG A 173 9.81 -19.56 -6.98
N ILE A 174 9.36 -19.03 -8.11
CA ILE A 174 9.47 -19.72 -9.40
C ILE A 174 10.92 -19.87 -9.82
N ILE A 175 11.74 -18.81 -9.69
CA ILE A 175 13.17 -18.84 -10.01
C ILE A 175 13.91 -19.83 -9.11
N GLU A 176 13.62 -19.87 -7.80
CA GLU A 176 14.19 -20.85 -6.86
C GLU A 176 13.87 -22.30 -7.28
N LEU A 177 12.65 -22.57 -7.77
CA LEU A 177 12.27 -23.89 -8.26
C LEU A 177 13.05 -24.30 -9.51
N PHE A 178 13.31 -23.37 -10.43
CA PHE A 178 14.10 -23.65 -11.64
C PHE A 178 15.57 -23.88 -11.32
N THR A 179 16.16 -23.11 -10.42
CA THR A 179 17.55 -23.30 -9.98
C THR A 179 17.78 -24.61 -9.22
N LEU A 180 16.81 -25.08 -8.44
CA LEU A 180 16.88 -26.38 -7.77
C LEU A 180 16.79 -27.56 -8.75
N LYS A 181 16.12 -27.38 -9.89
CA LYS A 181 15.98 -28.43 -10.90
C LYS A 181 17.27 -28.59 -11.73
N GLU A 182 17.98 -27.52 -11.96
CA GLU A 182 19.26 -27.53 -12.68
C GLU A 182 20.38 -28.22 -11.88
N ASN A 183 20.40 -28.06 -10.57
CA ASN A 183 21.39 -28.68 -9.67
C ASN A 183 21.18 -30.19 -9.42
N LYS A 184 20.08 -30.78 -9.91
CA LYS A 184 19.82 -32.23 -9.81
C LYS A 184 20.18 -33.02 -11.07
N GLN A 185 20.69 -32.37 -12.13
CA GLN A 185 21.09 -32.99 -13.40
C GLN A 185 22.61 -33.06 -13.60
N THR A 186 23.39 -32.70 -12.59
CA THR A 186 24.86 -32.88 -12.53
C THR A 186 25.19 -33.91 -11.49
#